data_3de8cd4ad46900ccecb1abe95f34a0a2
#
_entry.id   3de8cd4ad46900ccecb1abe95f34a0a2
#
_cell.length_a   1.000
_cell.length_b   1.000
_cell.length_c   1.000
_cell.angle_alpha   90.00
_cell.angle_beta   90.00
_cell.angle_gamma   90.00
#
_symmetry.space_group_name_H-M   'P 1'
#
loop_
_entity.id
_entity.type
_entity.pdbx_description
1 polymer ?
#
loop_
_entity_poly.entity_id
_entity_poly.type
_entity_poly.pdbx_seq_one_letter_code
_entity_poly.pdbx_strand_id
1 'polypeptide(L)'
;MASETKRRRWLPAPFSRRATIVWAVIVAVLLVAGAYFMYDRLANGLGMAGATNSVPWGLWVVVYIWFSGLAGGLYLLSALVYLLRIPRFAPVARMALGLSVVSLVVSMIFIGIDLGAIRHSLGTLLFFHWSSPLAWEIKAYMFFMVVAVAQFVLVLLNDKRAAEAAGEPSMESLRRRGNVNLAIRVLAGVGVATSFVGPPGGTGMFFAAVKTRGLWEGGITSVLFYVMAVVTAAAFLIVAYRLLARLRGARPDGSALVGLNRVLAASLFALAFCVFFQIAPPLLSGDPASATAVGVMVSGSLAPLFWIGLVLIGLVLPTALETWLLFFSPKKFEESRKAHWISFGSDAGVLVGGFLLRFLVVMAALPVTITVPML
;
A
#
# COMPACT_ATOMS: atom_id res chain seq x y z
N MET A 1 -12.91 13.56 -38.92
CA MET A 1 -13.53 12.22 -38.93
C MET A 1 -12.55 11.05 -38.96
N ALA A 2 -11.51 11.02 -39.81
CA ALA A 2 -10.53 9.92 -39.82
C ALA A 2 -9.66 9.78 -38.58
N SER A 3 -9.41 10.85 -37.83
CA SER A 3 -8.65 10.82 -36.58
C SER A 3 -9.42 10.27 -35.36
N GLU A 4 -10.74 10.45 -35.34
CA GLU A 4 -11.61 9.93 -34.27
C GLU A 4 -11.86 8.43 -34.40
N THR A 5 -11.97 7.93 -35.68
CA THR A 5 -12.14 6.49 -35.94
C THR A 5 -10.89 5.69 -35.58
N LYS A 6 -9.69 6.27 -35.78
CA LYS A 6 -8.43 5.65 -35.37
C LYS A 6 -8.26 5.65 -33.80
N ARG A 7 -8.76 6.68 -33.11
CA ARG A 7 -8.77 6.77 -31.65
C ARG A 7 -9.69 5.73 -31.00
N ARG A 8 -10.83 5.35 -31.59
CA ARG A 8 -11.75 4.34 -31.07
C ARG A 8 -11.19 2.90 -31.08
N ARG A 9 -10.21 2.60 -31.95
CA ARG A 9 -9.65 1.23 -32.10
C ARG A 9 -8.85 0.72 -30.91
N TRP A 10 -8.46 1.58 -29.96
CA TRP A 10 -7.55 1.24 -28.85
C TRP A 10 -8.21 1.22 -27.46
N LEU A 11 -9.51 1.43 -27.39
CA LEU A 11 -10.21 1.15 -26.13
C LEU A 11 -10.20 -0.36 -25.93
N PRO A 12 -9.62 -0.87 -24.81
CA PRO A 12 -9.83 -2.26 -24.47
C PRO A 12 -11.33 -2.48 -24.35
N ALA A 13 -11.85 -3.49 -25.05
CA ALA A 13 -13.25 -3.88 -24.93
C ALA A 13 -13.59 -4.10 -23.45
N PRO A 14 -14.79 -3.71 -22.99
CA PRO A 14 -15.26 -4.07 -21.67
C PRO A 14 -15.16 -5.60 -21.51
N PHE A 15 -14.93 -6.06 -20.30
CA PHE A 15 -14.86 -7.49 -20.06
C PHE A 15 -16.09 -8.16 -20.65
N SER A 16 -15.89 -9.20 -21.45
CA SER A 16 -17.00 -10.01 -21.96
C SER A 16 -17.76 -10.61 -20.78
N ARG A 17 -19.06 -10.87 -20.92
CA ARG A 17 -19.88 -11.50 -19.89
C ARG A 17 -19.19 -12.78 -19.36
N ARG A 18 -18.56 -13.57 -20.25
CA ARG A 18 -17.79 -14.76 -19.85
C ARG A 18 -16.61 -14.41 -18.96
N ALA A 19 -15.81 -13.41 -19.29
CA ALA A 19 -14.69 -12.97 -18.47
C ALA A 19 -15.16 -12.45 -17.09
N THR A 20 -16.26 -11.73 -17.04
CA THR A 20 -16.85 -11.26 -15.76
C THR A 20 -17.30 -12.45 -14.91
N ILE A 21 -17.95 -13.47 -15.50
CA ILE A 21 -18.36 -14.68 -14.77
C ILE A 21 -17.14 -15.44 -14.26
N VAL A 22 -16.12 -15.64 -15.09
CA VAL A 22 -14.88 -16.31 -14.68
C VAL A 22 -14.22 -15.58 -13.50
N TRP A 23 -14.11 -14.25 -13.57
CA TRP A 23 -13.60 -13.45 -12.46
C TRP A 23 -14.45 -13.55 -11.20
N ALA A 24 -15.77 -13.52 -11.33
CA ALA A 24 -16.69 -13.68 -10.20
C ALA A 24 -16.52 -15.05 -9.52
N VAL A 25 -16.38 -16.12 -10.33
CA VAL A 25 -16.13 -17.47 -9.82
C VAL A 25 -14.78 -17.56 -9.11
N ILE A 26 -13.70 -17.01 -9.70
CA ILE A 26 -12.38 -16.99 -9.06
C ILE A 26 -12.44 -16.25 -7.71
N VAL A 27 -13.07 -15.07 -7.68
CA VAL A 27 -13.25 -14.30 -6.44
C VAL A 27 -14.07 -15.07 -5.41
N ALA A 28 -15.16 -15.71 -5.81
CA ALA A 28 -15.98 -16.52 -4.92
C ALA A 28 -15.19 -17.71 -4.32
N VAL A 29 -14.41 -18.43 -5.13
CA VAL A 29 -13.55 -19.52 -4.65
C VAL A 29 -12.51 -19.01 -3.66
N LEU A 30 -11.87 -17.88 -3.96
CA LEU A 30 -10.88 -17.28 -3.04
C LEU A 30 -11.51 -16.80 -1.73
N LEU A 31 -12.75 -16.26 -1.78
CA LEU A 31 -13.47 -15.85 -0.58
C LEU A 31 -13.86 -17.07 0.28
N VAL A 32 -14.32 -18.15 -0.32
CA VAL A 32 -14.66 -19.40 0.40
C VAL A 32 -13.39 -19.99 1.05
N ALA A 33 -12.29 -20.07 0.29
CA ALA A 33 -11.00 -20.53 0.83
C ALA A 33 -10.52 -19.64 1.98
N GLY A 34 -10.58 -18.32 1.83
CA GLY A 34 -10.22 -17.35 2.86
C GLY A 34 -11.08 -17.49 4.12
N ALA A 35 -12.39 -17.67 3.95
CA ALA A 35 -13.33 -17.91 5.06
C ALA A 35 -13.03 -19.23 5.80
N TYR A 36 -12.67 -20.28 5.06
CA TYR A 36 -12.25 -21.55 5.65
C TYR A 36 -10.99 -21.39 6.51
N PHE A 37 -9.94 -20.76 5.98
CA PHE A 37 -8.71 -20.51 6.75
C PHE A 37 -8.94 -19.60 7.96
N MET A 38 -9.83 -18.61 7.83
CA MET A 38 -10.21 -17.76 8.95
C MET A 38 -10.95 -18.55 10.03
N TYR A 39 -11.88 -19.40 9.65
CA TYR A 39 -12.59 -20.29 10.57
C TYR A 39 -11.63 -21.24 11.27
N ASP A 40 -10.76 -21.92 10.53
CA ASP A 40 -9.76 -22.84 11.06
C ASP A 40 -8.84 -22.14 12.09
N ARG A 41 -8.39 -20.93 11.76
CA ARG A 41 -7.59 -20.09 12.66
C ARG A 41 -8.36 -19.76 13.97
N LEU A 42 -9.63 -19.41 13.88
CA LEU A 42 -10.44 -19.06 15.06
C LEU A 42 -10.77 -20.28 15.92
N ALA A 43 -10.97 -21.44 15.29
CA ALA A 43 -11.31 -22.69 15.97
C ALA A 43 -10.07 -23.37 16.61
N ASN A 44 -8.94 -23.42 15.87
CA ASN A 44 -7.75 -24.21 16.23
C ASN A 44 -6.58 -23.36 16.75
N GLY A 45 -6.73 -22.04 16.81
CA GLY A 45 -5.69 -21.13 17.32
C GLY A 45 -4.56 -20.84 16.34
N LEU A 46 -3.47 -20.22 16.84
CA LEU A 46 -2.32 -19.76 16.01
C LEU A 46 -1.33 -20.89 15.65
N GLY A 47 -1.46 -22.07 16.24
CA GLY A 47 -0.53 -23.17 15.99
C GLY A 47 -0.45 -23.59 14.52
N MET A 48 -1.57 -23.57 13.81
CA MET A 48 -1.62 -23.87 12.38
C MET A 48 -0.89 -22.84 11.49
N ALA A 49 -0.73 -21.60 11.98
CA ALA A 49 0.02 -20.56 11.28
C ALA A 49 1.55 -20.64 11.51
N GLY A 50 2.03 -21.67 12.20
CA GLY A 50 3.45 -21.81 12.55
C GLY A 50 3.95 -20.82 13.59
N ALA A 51 3.05 -20.12 14.28
CA ALA A 51 3.41 -19.19 15.32
C ALA A 51 3.88 -19.96 16.56
N THR A 52 5.03 -19.58 17.09
CA THR A 52 5.65 -20.11 18.33
C THR A 52 6.04 -18.95 19.23
N ASN A 53 6.46 -19.25 20.45
CA ASN A 53 6.98 -18.22 21.36
C ASN A 53 8.24 -17.52 20.82
N SER A 54 9.01 -18.22 20.00
CA SER A 54 10.21 -17.66 19.33
C SER A 54 9.91 -16.99 18.00
N VAL A 55 8.82 -17.36 17.33
CA VAL A 55 8.33 -16.81 16.06
C VAL A 55 6.88 -16.33 16.26
N PRO A 56 6.67 -15.19 16.95
CA PRO A 56 5.34 -14.76 17.34
C PRO A 56 4.49 -14.20 16.18
N TRP A 57 5.11 -13.86 15.06
CA TRP A 57 4.43 -13.24 13.90
C TRP A 57 4.58 -14.09 12.65
N GLY A 58 3.45 -14.28 11.96
CA GLY A 58 3.36 -15.05 10.73
C GLY A 58 2.88 -14.21 9.55
N LEU A 59 2.40 -14.91 8.53
CA LEU A 59 1.90 -14.31 7.30
C LEU A 59 0.75 -13.32 7.55
N TRP A 60 -0.08 -13.52 8.57
CA TRP A 60 -1.19 -12.63 8.92
C TRP A 60 -0.72 -11.21 9.23
N VAL A 61 0.37 -11.07 9.99
CA VAL A 61 1.00 -9.78 10.28
C VAL A 61 1.55 -9.13 9.02
N VAL A 62 2.19 -9.91 8.15
CA VAL A 62 2.71 -9.38 6.87
C VAL A 62 1.60 -8.80 6.01
N VAL A 63 0.47 -9.49 5.90
CA VAL A 63 -0.71 -9.01 5.16
C VAL A 63 -1.32 -7.78 5.84
N TYR A 64 -1.44 -7.79 7.17
CA TYR A 64 -1.84 -6.60 7.94
C TYR A 64 -0.98 -5.38 7.58
N ILE A 65 0.34 -5.51 7.68
CA ILE A 65 1.29 -4.42 7.41
C ILE A 65 1.19 -3.96 5.95
N TRP A 66 0.94 -4.89 5.02
CA TRP A 66 0.80 -4.56 3.60
C TRP A 66 -0.44 -3.69 3.37
N PHE A 67 -1.60 -4.08 3.88
CA PHE A 67 -2.84 -3.30 3.75
C PHE A 67 -2.82 -2.01 4.56
N SER A 68 -2.20 -1.98 5.74
CA SER A 68 -1.97 -0.79 6.55
C SER A 68 -1.14 0.25 5.77
N GLY A 69 -0.01 -0.19 5.20
CA GLY A 69 0.81 0.66 4.35
C GLY A 69 0.07 1.15 3.11
N LEU A 70 -0.66 0.25 2.44
CA LEU A 70 -1.47 0.59 1.27
C LEU A 70 -2.52 1.66 1.62
N ALA A 71 -3.20 1.53 2.75
CA ALA A 71 -4.20 2.49 3.22
C ALA A 71 -3.61 3.88 3.43
N GLY A 72 -2.49 3.96 4.17
CA GLY A 72 -1.81 5.24 4.42
C GLY A 72 -1.28 5.87 3.14
N GLY A 73 -0.62 5.08 2.27
CA GLY A 73 -0.12 5.57 0.98
C GLY A 73 -1.22 6.08 0.05
N LEU A 74 -2.35 5.38 -0.05
CA LEU A 74 -3.51 5.84 -0.83
C LEU A 74 -4.11 7.11 -0.26
N TYR A 75 -4.15 7.25 1.08
CA TYR A 75 -4.57 8.47 1.72
C TYR A 75 -3.66 9.64 1.35
N LEU A 76 -2.34 9.46 1.42
CA LEU A 76 -1.35 10.46 1.03
C LEU A 76 -1.51 10.89 -0.43
N LEU A 77 -1.76 9.95 -1.35
CA LEU A 77 -2.05 10.28 -2.74
C LEU A 77 -3.34 11.08 -2.90
N SER A 78 -4.37 10.80 -2.11
CA SER A 78 -5.60 11.60 -2.10
C SER A 78 -5.36 13.02 -1.57
N ALA A 79 -4.45 13.18 -0.62
CA ALA A 79 -4.09 14.47 -0.04
C ALA A 79 -3.41 15.41 -1.05
N LEU A 80 -2.82 14.90 -2.13
CA LEU A 80 -2.32 15.73 -3.24
C LEU A 80 -3.43 16.65 -3.80
N VAL A 81 -4.69 16.21 -3.75
CA VAL A 81 -5.83 17.00 -4.22
C VAL A 81 -6.51 17.74 -3.06
N TYR A 82 -6.85 17.03 -2.00
CA TYR A 82 -7.67 17.59 -0.93
C TYR A 82 -6.91 18.56 -0.02
N LEU A 83 -5.60 18.37 0.15
CA LEU A 83 -4.73 19.26 0.92
C LEU A 83 -3.94 20.21 0.04
N LEU A 84 -3.18 19.67 -0.94
CA LEU A 84 -2.25 20.45 -1.77
C LEU A 84 -2.89 21.08 -3.02
N ARG A 85 -4.14 20.71 -3.32
CA ARG A 85 -4.93 21.25 -4.46
C ARG A 85 -4.28 21.05 -5.83
N ILE A 86 -3.60 19.92 -6.05
CA ILE A 86 -2.99 19.59 -7.33
C ILE A 86 -4.06 19.00 -8.28
N PRO A 87 -4.59 19.78 -9.25
CA PRO A 87 -5.77 19.38 -10.03
C PRO A 87 -5.53 18.16 -10.93
N ARG A 88 -4.28 17.89 -11.27
CA ARG A 88 -3.87 16.76 -12.09
C ARG A 88 -4.34 15.41 -11.55
N PHE A 89 -4.37 15.25 -10.22
CA PHE A 89 -4.77 14.01 -9.56
C PHE A 89 -6.28 13.96 -9.21
N ALA A 90 -7.05 15.00 -9.54
CA ALA A 90 -8.48 15.05 -9.24
C ALA A 90 -9.27 13.81 -9.73
N PRO A 91 -9.00 13.23 -10.93
CA PRO A 91 -9.72 12.04 -11.42
C PRO A 91 -9.57 10.81 -10.52
N VAL A 92 -8.48 10.71 -9.76
CA VAL A 92 -8.13 9.53 -8.94
C VAL A 92 -8.30 9.76 -7.44
N ALA A 93 -8.42 11.00 -6.98
CA ALA A 93 -8.38 11.35 -5.56
C ALA A 93 -9.48 10.68 -4.72
N ARG A 94 -10.74 10.71 -5.22
CA ARG A 94 -11.87 10.06 -4.54
C ARG A 94 -11.70 8.56 -4.48
N MET A 95 -11.20 7.95 -5.57
CA MET A 95 -10.94 6.53 -5.62
C MET A 95 -9.81 6.15 -4.65
N ALA A 96 -8.73 6.93 -4.60
CA ALA A 96 -7.63 6.72 -3.66
C ALA A 96 -8.12 6.77 -2.21
N LEU A 97 -8.92 7.77 -1.85
CA LEU A 97 -9.48 7.89 -0.50
C LEU A 97 -10.43 6.72 -0.16
N GLY A 98 -11.31 6.32 -1.09
CA GLY A 98 -12.20 5.17 -0.88
C GLY A 98 -11.44 3.85 -0.74
N LEU A 99 -10.43 3.62 -1.58
CA LEU A 99 -9.56 2.44 -1.49
C LEU A 99 -8.71 2.46 -0.21
N SER A 100 -8.31 3.64 0.29
CA SER A 100 -7.66 3.78 1.61
C SER A 100 -8.57 3.25 2.72
N VAL A 101 -9.84 3.66 2.76
CA VAL A 101 -10.81 3.20 3.77
C VAL A 101 -11.02 1.68 3.66
N VAL A 102 -11.18 1.14 2.46
CA VAL A 102 -11.30 -0.32 2.27
C VAL A 102 -10.05 -1.05 2.78
N SER A 103 -8.86 -0.56 2.44
CA SER A 103 -7.60 -1.15 2.89
C SER A 103 -7.44 -1.10 4.42
N LEU A 104 -7.92 -0.04 5.09
CA LEU A 104 -7.96 0.05 6.56
C LEU A 104 -8.82 -1.07 7.15
N VAL A 105 -10.03 -1.27 6.60
CA VAL A 105 -10.94 -2.32 7.09
C VAL A 105 -10.31 -3.71 6.91
N VAL A 106 -9.74 -3.98 5.73
CA VAL A 106 -9.05 -5.25 5.46
C VAL A 106 -7.88 -5.45 6.42
N SER A 107 -7.07 -4.44 6.65
CA SER A 107 -5.96 -4.47 7.59
C SER A 107 -6.44 -4.80 9.02
N MET A 108 -7.56 -4.20 9.48
CA MET A 108 -8.15 -4.50 10.78
C MET A 108 -8.63 -5.96 10.90
N ILE A 109 -9.16 -6.52 9.83
CA ILE A 109 -9.56 -7.94 9.80
C ILE A 109 -8.31 -8.82 10.01
N PHE A 110 -7.22 -8.55 9.29
CA PHE A 110 -6.01 -9.37 9.37
C PHE A 110 -5.31 -9.27 10.73
N ILE A 111 -5.23 -8.07 11.34
CA ILE A 111 -4.69 -7.98 12.71
C ILE A 111 -5.62 -8.66 13.72
N GLY A 112 -6.94 -8.56 13.54
CA GLY A 112 -7.92 -9.26 14.37
C GLY A 112 -7.76 -10.79 14.31
N ILE A 113 -7.45 -11.34 13.14
CA ILE A 113 -7.18 -12.77 12.94
C ILE A 113 -5.86 -13.16 13.65
N ASP A 114 -4.86 -12.30 13.63
CA ASP A 114 -3.54 -12.57 14.23
C ASP A 114 -3.56 -12.50 15.76
N LEU A 115 -4.50 -11.80 16.38
CA LEU A 115 -4.59 -11.67 17.83
C LEU A 115 -4.82 -13.02 18.51
N GLY A 116 -3.89 -13.46 19.35
CA GLY A 116 -3.98 -14.71 20.12
C GLY A 116 -5.16 -14.72 21.09
N ALA A 117 -5.40 -13.59 21.76
CA ALA A 117 -6.43 -13.42 22.77
C ALA A 117 -7.37 -12.25 22.41
N ILE A 118 -8.29 -12.49 21.49
CA ILE A 118 -9.23 -11.46 20.96
C ILE A 118 -9.99 -10.76 22.09
N ARG A 119 -10.34 -11.47 23.17
CA ARG A 119 -11.02 -10.90 24.34
C ARG A 119 -10.26 -9.74 24.98
N HIS A 120 -8.93 -9.77 24.95
CA HIS A 120 -8.08 -8.74 25.56
C HIS A 120 -7.80 -7.57 24.62
N SER A 121 -8.22 -7.64 23.35
CA SER A 121 -8.04 -6.55 22.38
C SER A 121 -8.73 -5.26 22.81
N LEU A 122 -9.88 -5.36 23.47
CA LEU A 122 -10.58 -4.19 24.04
C LEU A 122 -9.73 -3.48 25.10
N GLY A 123 -8.92 -4.22 25.88
CA GLY A 123 -7.98 -3.64 26.82
C GLY A 123 -6.95 -2.72 26.15
N THR A 124 -6.46 -3.08 24.97
CA THR A 124 -5.50 -2.24 24.22
C THR A 124 -6.14 -0.94 23.71
N LEU A 125 -7.45 -0.93 23.50
CA LEU A 125 -8.21 0.26 23.14
C LEU A 125 -8.50 1.16 24.34
N LEU A 126 -8.82 0.58 25.49
CA LEU A 126 -9.23 1.31 26.68
C LEU A 126 -8.03 1.83 27.50
N PHE A 127 -6.97 1.03 27.61
CA PHE A 127 -5.80 1.40 28.39
C PHE A 127 -4.70 1.96 27.50
N PHE A 128 -3.99 2.98 27.99
CA PHE A 128 -2.90 3.63 27.26
C PHE A 128 -1.60 3.58 28.08
N HIS A 129 -0.57 3.00 27.49
CA HIS A 129 0.78 2.98 28.04
C HIS A 129 1.68 3.93 27.25
N TRP A 130 2.12 5.01 27.86
CA TRP A 130 2.94 6.04 27.23
C TRP A 130 4.27 5.55 26.66
N SER A 131 4.88 4.56 27.30
CA SER A 131 6.16 3.97 26.88
C SER A 131 6.02 2.88 25.80
N SER A 132 4.79 2.49 25.42
CA SER A 132 4.57 1.41 24.45
C SER A 132 4.37 1.95 23.04
N PRO A 133 5.29 1.68 22.08
CA PRO A 133 5.09 2.04 20.67
C PRO A 133 3.83 1.44 20.06
N LEU A 134 3.48 0.21 20.46
CA LEU A 134 2.25 -0.47 20.01
C LEU A 134 0.98 0.27 20.49
N ALA A 135 0.98 0.80 21.73
CA ALA A 135 -0.16 1.57 22.23
C ALA A 135 -0.38 2.86 21.41
N TRP A 136 0.70 3.53 21.02
CA TRP A 136 0.65 4.69 20.15
C TRP A 136 0.13 4.32 18.75
N GLU A 137 0.67 3.25 18.15
CA GLU A 137 0.24 2.79 16.82
C GLU A 137 -1.26 2.50 16.80
N ILE A 138 -1.78 1.70 17.75
CA ILE A 138 -3.19 1.33 17.80
C ILE A 138 -4.10 2.56 17.93
N LYS A 139 -3.77 3.49 18.84
CA LYS A 139 -4.58 4.71 19.02
C LYS A 139 -4.55 5.61 17.78
N ALA A 140 -3.36 5.85 17.24
CA ALA A 140 -3.21 6.64 16.03
C ALA A 140 -3.89 5.99 14.83
N TYR A 141 -3.84 4.66 14.73
CA TYR A 141 -4.53 3.90 13.69
C TYR A 141 -6.04 4.07 13.77
N MET A 142 -6.62 3.91 14.97
CA MET A 142 -8.07 4.11 15.17
C MET A 142 -8.48 5.55 14.85
N PHE A 143 -7.72 6.54 15.31
CA PHE A 143 -7.98 7.93 15.02
C PHE A 143 -7.88 8.23 13.52
N PHE A 144 -6.84 7.73 12.85
CA PHE A 144 -6.68 7.83 11.40
C PHE A 144 -7.86 7.22 10.65
N MET A 145 -8.35 6.07 11.08
CA MET A 145 -9.51 5.42 10.47
C MET A 145 -10.77 6.31 10.56
N VAL A 146 -11.02 6.89 11.73
CA VAL A 146 -12.14 7.82 11.91
C VAL A 146 -12.00 9.04 10.99
N VAL A 147 -10.81 9.63 10.91
CA VAL A 147 -10.52 10.78 10.03
C VAL A 147 -10.72 10.41 8.57
N ALA A 148 -10.21 9.26 8.10
CA ALA A 148 -10.31 8.82 6.72
C ALA A 148 -11.76 8.54 6.31
N VAL A 149 -12.54 7.87 7.17
CA VAL A 149 -13.97 7.60 6.95
C VAL A 149 -14.76 8.91 6.93
N ALA A 150 -14.56 9.79 7.90
CA ALA A 150 -15.23 11.08 7.97
C ALA A 150 -14.93 11.94 6.72
N GLN A 151 -13.66 12.00 6.30
CA GLN A 151 -13.29 12.71 5.09
C GLN A 151 -13.92 12.08 3.84
N PHE A 152 -13.96 10.76 3.73
CA PHE A 152 -14.58 10.07 2.59
C PHE A 152 -16.07 10.36 2.50
N VAL A 153 -16.79 10.29 3.63
CA VAL A 153 -18.21 10.62 3.70
C VAL A 153 -18.45 12.09 3.30
N LEU A 154 -17.66 13.03 3.82
CA LEU A 154 -17.78 14.44 3.45
C LEU A 154 -17.50 14.69 1.96
N VAL A 155 -16.54 14.00 1.38
CA VAL A 155 -16.26 14.07 -0.07
C VAL A 155 -17.48 13.58 -0.86
N LEU A 156 -18.07 12.44 -0.49
CA LEU A 156 -19.26 11.92 -1.16
C LEU A 156 -20.46 12.88 -1.06
N LEU A 157 -20.70 13.43 0.14
CA LEU A 157 -21.78 14.38 0.35
C LEU A 157 -21.57 15.68 -0.44
N ASN A 158 -20.33 16.19 -0.47
CA ASN A 158 -19.99 17.38 -1.26
C ASN A 158 -20.17 17.14 -2.77
N ASP A 159 -19.79 15.94 -3.27
CA ASP A 159 -19.99 15.57 -4.66
C ASP A 159 -21.47 15.44 -5.01
N LYS A 160 -22.29 14.86 -4.12
CA LYS A 160 -23.74 14.74 -4.29
C LYS A 160 -24.41 16.12 -4.39
N ARG A 161 -24.14 17.00 -3.42
CA ARG A 161 -24.69 18.37 -3.41
C ARG A 161 -24.30 19.17 -4.66
N ALA A 162 -23.07 19.01 -5.12
CA ALA A 162 -22.61 19.70 -6.31
C ALA A 162 -23.20 19.10 -7.60
N ALA A 163 -23.55 17.82 -7.65
CA ALA A 163 -24.29 17.20 -8.74
C ALA A 163 -25.75 17.71 -8.80
N GLU A 164 -26.40 17.80 -7.64
CA GLU A 164 -27.76 18.34 -7.51
C GLU A 164 -27.85 19.80 -7.94
N ALA A 165 -26.83 20.62 -7.59
CA ALA A 165 -26.77 22.04 -7.97
C ALA A 165 -26.46 22.29 -9.46
N ALA A 166 -25.84 21.33 -10.15
CA ALA A 166 -25.40 21.48 -11.56
C ALA A 166 -26.38 20.92 -12.60
N GLY A 167 -27.45 20.25 -12.18
CA GLY A 167 -28.45 19.63 -13.08
C GLY A 167 -27.93 18.40 -13.87
N GLU A 168 -26.62 18.31 -14.12
CA GLU A 168 -25.95 17.12 -14.65
C GLU A 168 -24.46 17.08 -14.23
N PRO A 169 -23.92 15.92 -13.87
CA PRO A 169 -22.52 15.81 -13.49
C PRO A 169 -21.62 15.74 -14.72
N SER A 170 -21.16 16.91 -15.19
CA SER A 170 -20.12 16.91 -16.23
C SER A 170 -18.73 16.69 -15.59
N MET A 171 -17.82 16.00 -16.34
CA MET A 171 -16.42 15.84 -15.91
C MET A 171 -15.71 17.20 -15.77
N GLU A 172 -16.16 18.21 -16.45
CA GLU A 172 -15.70 19.61 -16.34
C GLU A 172 -16.07 20.24 -15.00
N SER A 173 -17.26 19.93 -14.46
CA SER A 173 -17.68 20.36 -13.12
C SER A 173 -16.84 19.70 -12.01
N LEU A 174 -16.40 18.45 -12.21
CA LEU A 174 -15.46 17.77 -11.33
C LEU A 174 -14.06 18.43 -11.36
N ARG A 175 -13.63 18.92 -12.51
CA ARG A 175 -12.35 19.63 -12.70
C ARG A 175 -12.36 21.03 -12.12
N ARG A 176 -13.49 21.77 -12.19
CA ARG A 176 -13.68 23.09 -11.59
C ARG A 176 -13.92 23.09 -10.08
N ARG A 177 -14.12 21.92 -9.46
CA ARG A 177 -14.37 21.79 -8.01
C ARG A 177 -13.12 22.01 -7.16
N GLY A 178 -12.40 23.08 -7.41
CA GLY A 178 -11.37 23.60 -6.50
C GLY A 178 -11.93 24.16 -5.18
N ASN A 179 -13.25 24.17 -4.96
CA ASN A 179 -13.87 24.46 -3.67
C ASN A 179 -13.95 23.19 -2.83
N VAL A 180 -12.77 22.67 -2.48
CA VAL A 180 -12.63 21.72 -1.39
C VAL A 180 -13.15 22.44 -0.14
N ASN A 181 -14.26 21.95 0.41
CA ASN A 181 -14.79 22.44 1.68
C ASN A 181 -13.65 22.47 2.71
N LEU A 182 -13.56 23.54 3.51
CA LEU A 182 -12.53 23.71 4.54
C LEU A 182 -12.43 22.47 5.45
N ALA A 183 -13.56 21.84 5.80
CA ALA A 183 -13.58 20.62 6.62
C ALA A 183 -12.84 19.45 5.94
N ILE A 184 -13.03 19.22 4.63
CA ILE A 184 -12.32 18.18 3.87
C ILE A 184 -10.82 18.46 3.87
N ARG A 185 -10.41 19.71 3.73
CA ARG A 185 -9.01 20.12 3.74
C ARG A 185 -8.37 19.96 5.13
N VAL A 186 -9.08 20.34 6.18
CA VAL A 186 -8.61 20.14 7.57
C VAL A 186 -8.44 18.67 7.86
N LEU A 187 -9.44 17.82 7.53
CA LEU A 187 -9.33 16.38 7.70
C LEU A 187 -8.18 15.78 6.88
N ALA A 188 -7.96 16.27 5.64
CA ALA A 188 -6.81 15.83 4.85
C ALA A 188 -5.48 16.15 5.54
N GLY A 189 -5.34 17.34 6.13
CA GLY A 189 -4.14 17.71 6.89
C GLY A 189 -3.97 16.88 8.16
N VAL A 190 -5.05 16.69 8.93
CA VAL A 190 -5.04 15.85 10.14
C VAL A 190 -4.69 14.41 9.79
N GLY A 191 -5.27 13.86 8.72
CA GLY A 191 -4.97 12.48 8.30
C GLY A 191 -3.51 12.31 7.82
N VAL A 192 -2.95 13.28 7.09
CA VAL A 192 -1.52 13.27 6.74
C VAL A 192 -0.66 13.29 8.00
N ALA A 193 -0.94 14.17 8.96
CA ALA A 193 -0.19 14.24 10.21
C ALA A 193 -0.28 12.93 11.01
N THR A 194 -1.48 12.35 11.11
CA THR A 194 -1.69 11.10 11.84
C THR A 194 -1.11 9.87 11.13
N SER A 195 -0.89 9.92 9.82
CA SER A 195 -0.22 8.84 9.08
C SER A 195 1.23 8.62 9.51
N PHE A 196 1.88 9.61 10.14
CA PHE A 196 3.24 9.46 10.67
C PHE A 196 3.29 8.58 11.94
N VAL A 197 2.22 8.55 12.72
CA VAL A 197 2.15 7.77 13.98
C VAL A 197 1.22 6.56 13.84
N GLY A 198 0.26 6.62 12.91
CA GLY A 198 -0.63 5.54 12.50
C GLY A 198 -0.10 4.84 11.24
N PRO A 199 -0.98 4.35 10.37
CA PRO A 199 -0.54 3.70 9.13
C PRO A 199 -0.04 4.75 8.12
N PRO A 200 1.15 4.62 7.53
CA PRO A 200 2.12 3.53 7.62
C PRO A 200 3.27 3.79 8.61
N GLY A 201 3.38 5.00 9.15
CA GLY A 201 4.54 5.43 9.92
C GLY A 201 4.63 4.75 11.29
N GLY A 202 3.51 4.60 11.99
CA GLY A 202 3.43 3.93 13.29
C GLY A 202 3.85 2.48 13.22
N THR A 203 3.42 1.75 12.18
CA THR A 203 3.85 0.38 11.96
C THR A 203 5.39 0.30 11.80
N GLY A 204 5.99 1.17 10.99
CA GLY A 204 7.44 1.25 10.85
C GLY A 204 8.14 1.63 12.16
N MET A 205 7.56 2.56 12.93
CA MET A 205 8.10 2.99 14.22
C MET A 205 8.00 1.88 15.29
N PHE A 206 6.92 1.10 15.28
CA PHE A 206 6.78 -0.07 16.13
C PHE A 206 7.90 -1.09 15.88
N PHE A 207 8.16 -1.46 14.61
CA PHE A 207 9.26 -2.35 14.26
C PHE A 207 10.62 -1.76 14.65
N ALA A 208 10.86 -0.49 14.36
CA ALA A 208 12.11 0.20 14.68
C ALA A 208 12.43 0.26 16.19
N ALA A 209 11.40 0.17 17.04
CA ALA A 209 11.56 0.18 18.49
C ALA A 209 11.84 -1.21 19.09
N VAL A 210 11.77 -2.29 18.30
CA VAL A 210 12.03 -3.67 18.77
C VAL A 210 13.53 -3.95 18.79
N LYS A 211 14.18 -3.70 19.93
CA LYS A 211 15.63 -3.88 20.11
C LYS A 211 16.13 -5.32 20.05
N THR A 212 15.24 -6.30 20.26
CA THR A 212 15.61 -7.72 20.22
C THR A 212 15.80 -8.29 18.81
N ARG A 213 15.56 -7.49 17.79
CA ARG A 213 15.65 -7.87 16.37
C ARG A 213 16.47 -6.84 15.62
N GLY A 214 17.78 -7.07 15.48
CA GLY A 214 18.71 -6.10 14.92
C GLY A 214 18.37 -5.60 13.50
N LEU A 215 17.72 -6.43 12.67
CA LEU A 215 17.26 -6.00 11.35
C LEU A 215 16.14 -4.96 11.42
N TRP A 216 15.33 -4.96 12.47
CA TRP A 216 14.21 -4.00 12.61
C TRP A 216 14.62 -2.73 13.30
N GLU A 217 15.62 -2.80 14.20
CA GLU A 217 16.08 -1.67 14.99
C GLU A 217 16.59 -0.53 14.09
N GLY A 218 16.20 0.68 14.43
CA GLY A 218 16.72 1.90 13.80
C GLY A 218 15.72 2.68 12.95
N GLY A 219 15.99 3.97 12.82
CA GLY A 219 15.10 4.94 12.18
C GLY A 219 14.84 4.66 10.70
N ILE A 220 15.76 4.00 10.01
CA ILE A 220 15.60 3.69 8.58
C ILE A 220 14.40 2.76 8.33
N THR A 221 14.08 1.86 9.25
CA THR A 221 12.92 0.96 9.13
C THR A 221 11.62 1.76 9.06
N SER A 222 11.47 2.80 9.87
CA SER A 222 10.29 3.68 9.82
C SER A 222 10.17 4.39 8.48
N VAL A 223 11.27 4.93 7.96
CA VAL A 223 11.31 5.61 6.67
C VAL A 223 11.02 4.63 5.53
N LEU A 224 11.61 3.45 5.57
CA LEU A 224 11.39 2.37 4.60
C LEU A 224 9.90 2.03 4.48
N PHE A 225 9.20 1.82 5.61
CA PHE A 225 7.78 1.49 5.61
C PHE A 225 6.93 2.62 5.04
N TYR A 226 7.29 3.87 5.33
CA TYR A 226 6.58 5.04 4.82
C TYR A 226 6.77 5.23 3.30
N VAL A 227 8.00 5.17 2.81
CA VAL A 227 8.32 5.27 1.37
C VAL A 227 7.65 4.14 0.61
N MET A 228 7.72 2.92 1.13
CA MET A 228 7.11 1.76 0.53
C MET A 228 5.59 1.84 0.47
N ALA A 229 4.94 2.49 1.44
CA ALA A 229 3.51 2.74 1.40
C ALA A 229 3.13 3.61 0.20
N VAL A 230 3.91 4.65 -0.09
CA VAL A 230 3.69 5.51 -1.27
C VAL A 230 3.92 4.73 -2.56
N VAL A 231 4.99 3.94 -2.66
CA VAL A 231 5.32 3.11 -3.83
C VAL A 231 4.18 2.13 -4.14
N THR A 232 3.79 1.33 -3.14
CA THR A 232 2.72 0.33 -3.34
C THR A 232 1.37 0.97 -3.62
N ALA A 233 1.05 2.11 -2.98
CA ALA A 233 -0.18 2.83 -3.23
C ALA A 233 -0.24 3.45 -4.63
N ALA A 234 0.86 4.00 -5.13
CA ALA A 234 0.92 4.56 -6.48
C ALA A 234 0.69 3.46 -7.54
N ALA A 235 1.41 2.34 -7.45
CA ALA A 235 1.24 1.20 -8.34
C ALA A 235 -0.18 0.62 -8.26
N PHE A 236 -0.71 0.42 -7.05
CA PHE A 236 -2.06 -0.09 -6.85
C PHE A 236 -3.13 0.84 -7.42
N LEU A 237 -2.99 2.15 -7.20
CA LEU A 237 -3.92 3.15 -7.71
C LEU A 237 -3.91 3.21 -9.26
N ILE A 238 -2.74 3.10 -9.88
CA ILE A 238 -2.61 3.02 -11.35
C ILE A 238 -3.34 1.79 -11.89
N VAL A 239 -3.08 0.62 -11.31
CA VAL A 239 -3.75 -0.64 -11.70
C VAL A 239 -5.26 -0.54 -11.51
N ALA A 240 -5.71 -0.11 -10.33
CA ALA A 240 -7.13 0.02 -10.01
C ALA A 240 -7.84 1.04 -10.91
N TYR A 241 -7.20 2.18 -11.20
CA TYR A 241 -7.76 3.19 -12.09
C TYR A 241 -7.91 2.71 -13.53
N ARG A 242 -6.89 2.01 -14.06
CA ARG A 242 -6.96 1.37 -15.38
C ARG A 242 -8.03 0.29 -15.45
N LEU A 243 -8.13 -0.54 -14.41
CA LEU A 243 -9.13 -1.60 -14.33
C LEU A 243 -10.55 -1.01 -14.29
N LEU A 244 -10.77 -0.01 -13.44
CA LEU A 244 -12.07 0.67 -13.33
C LEU A 244 -12.47 1.36 -14.63
N ALA A 245 -11.54 2.04 -15.30
CA ALA A 245 -11.78 2.65 -16.60
C ALA A 245 -12.18 1.60 -17.65
N ARG A 246 -11.48 0.44 -17.65
CA ARG A 246 -11.80 -0.68 -18.54
C ARG A 246 -13.18 -1.27 -18.27
N LEU A 247 -13.55 -1.45 -17.00
CA LEU A 247 -14.86 -1.97 -16.61
C LEU A 247 -16.00 -1.04 -17.03
N ARG A 248 -15.75 0.26 -17.05
CA ARG A 248 -16.72 1.29 -17.47
C ARG A 248 -16.71 1.57 -18.96
N GLY A 249 -15.85 0.93 -19.73
CA GLY A 249 -15.65 1.24 -21.16
C GLY A 249 -15.12 2.66 -21.41
N ALA A 250 -14.50 3.27 -20.39
CA ALA A 250 -13.99 4.63 -20.43
C ALA A 250 -12.46 4.65 -20.61
N ARG A 251 -11.91 5.78 -21.04
CA ARG A 251 -10.46 6.00 -21.07
C ARG A 251 -10.02 6.61 -19.75
N PRO A 252 -8.94 6.10 -19.14
CA PRO A 252 -8.34 6.77 -18.00
C PRO A 252 -7.75 8.11 -18.44
N ASP A 253 -7.75 9.09 -17.55
CA ASP A 253 -7.10 10.39 -17.79
C ASP A 253 -5.58 10.21 -17.89
N GLY A 254 -5.02 10.48 -19.07
CA GLY A 254 -3.58 10.30 -19.33
C GLY A 254 -2.72 11.23 -18.48
N SER A 255 -3.20 12.44 -18.17
CA SER A 255 -2.46 13.38 -17.32
C SER A 255 -2.31 12.89 -15.89
N ALA A 256 -3.39 12.29 -15.34
CA ALA A 256 -3.36 11.68 -14.01
C ALA A 256 -2.43 10.47 -13.97
N LEU A 257 -2.50 9.58 -14.99
CA LEU A 257 -1.60 8.41 -15.09
C LEU A 257 -0.13 8.81 -15.17
N VAL A 258 0.23 9.76 -16.03
CA VAL A 258 1.61 10.27 -16.13
C VAL A 258 2.05 10.90 -14.82
N GLY A 259 1.13 11.57 -14.10
CA GLY A 259 1.41 12.09 -12.76
C GLY A 259 1.72 11.00 -11.75
N LEU A 260 0.88 9.96 -11.70
CA LEU A 260 1.07 8.81 -10.80
C LEU A 260 2.37 8.05 -11.13
N ASN A 261 2.68 7.83 -12.42
CA ASN A 261 3.92 7.17 -12.82
C ASN A 261 5.16 7.99 -12.41
N ARG A 262 5.09 9.33 -12.42
CA ARG A 262 6.17 10.18 -11.90
C ARG A 262 6.35 10.04 -10.38
N VAL A 263 5.24 10.00 -9.64
CA VAL A 263 5.28 9.73 -8.19
C VAL A 263 5.88 8.35 -7.94
N LEU A 264 5.44 7.34 -8.70
CA LEU A 264 5.95 5.97 -8.59
C LEU A 264 7.46 5.91 -8.88
N ALA A 265 7.92 6.46 -10.00
CA ALA A 265 9.34 6.47 -10.35
C ALA A 265 10.20 7.15 -9.27
N ALA A 266 9.81 8.35 -8.84
CA ALA A 266 10.54 9.07 -7.79
C ALA A 266 10.58 8.30 -6.47
N SER A 267 9.45 7.69 -6.07
CA SER A 267 9.37 6.91 -4.84
C SER A 267 10.10 5.57 -4.93
N LEU A 268 10.23 4.96 -6.13
CA LEU A 268 11.07 3.77 -6.35
C LEU A 268 12.56 4.07 -6.14
N PHE A 269 13.06 5.22 -6.60
CA PHE A 269 14.44 5.65 -6.29
C PHE A 269 14.64 5.84 -4.78
N ALA A 270 13.70 6.48 -4.10
CA ALA A 270 13.74 6.63 -2.65
C ALA A 270 13.69 5.26 -1.95
N LEU A 271 12.89 4.31 -2.46
CA LEU A 271 12.82 2.94 -1.94
C LEU A 271 14.15 2.21 -2.11
N ALA A 272 14.80 2.31 -3.29
CA ALA A 272 16.11 1.72 -3.52
C ALA A 272 17.14 2.21 -2.50
N PHE A 273 17.16 3.52 -2.23
CA PHE A 273 17.98 4.12 -1.20
C PHE A 273 17.68 3.55 0.20
N CYS A 274 16.40 3.49 0.58
CA CYS A 274 16.00 2.93 1.87
C CYS A 274 16.38 1.44 2.02
N VAL A 275 16.19 0.63 0.97
CA VAL A 275 16.58 -0.78 0.97
C VAL A 275 18.09 -0.94 1.12
N PHE A 276 18.88 -0.11 0.42
CA PHE A 276 20.34 -0.12 0.58
C PHE A 276 20.76 0.17 2.02
N PHE A 277 20.21 1.22 2.64
CA PHE A 277 20.54 1.58 4.02
C PHE A 277 19.90 0.66 5.07
N GLN A 278 18.91 -0.14 4.71
CA GLN A 278 18.40 -1.20 5.58
C GLN A 278 19.35 -2.41 5.63
N ILE A 279 20.14 -2.64 4.59
CA ILE A 279 20.96 -3.85 4.41
C ILE A 279 22.44 -3.57 4.68
N ALA A 280 23.00 -2.49 4.15
CA ALA A 280 24.43 -2.25 4.17
C ALA A 280 24.98 -2.00 5.60
N PRO A 281 24.37 -1.14 6.45
CA PRO A 281 24.88 -0.90 7.80
C PRO A 281 24.95 -2.16 8.68
N PRO A 282 23.92 -3.03 8.75
CA PRO A 282 24.02 -4.28 9.49
C PRO A 282 25.19 -5.19 9.09
N LEU A 283 25.53 -5.22 7.79
CA LEU A 283 26.67 -6.03 7.31
C LEU A 283 28.03 -5.42 7.71
N LEU A 284 28.08 -4.12 7.97
CA LEU A 284 29.31 -3.38 8.28
C LEU A 284 29.46 -3.09 9.78
N SER A 285 28.39 -3.21 10.57
CA SER A 285 28.35 -2.79 11.98
C SER A 285 29.10 -3.71 12.94
N GLY A 286 29.43 -4.92 12.51
CA GLY A 286 30.03 -5.95 13.39
C GLY A 286 29.04 -6.57 14.37
N ASP A 287 27.75 -6.22 14.35
CA ASP A 287 26.70 -6.90 15.12
C ASP A 287 26.33 -8.23 14.49
N PRO A 288 26.65 -9.38 15.14
CA PRO A 288 26.42 -10.70 14.56
C PRO A 288 24.94 -11.00 14.31
N ALA A 289 24.03 -10.48 15.15
CA ALA A 289 22.61 -10.76 15.04
C ALA A 289 21.99 -10.08 13.82
N SER A 290 22.29 -8.80 13.63
CA SER A 290 21.84 -8.04 12.45
C SER A 290 22.47 -8.57 11.16
N ALA A 291 23.77 -8.88 11.17
CA ALA A 291 24.48 -9.46 10.02
C ALA A 291 23.89 -10.85 9.65
N THR A 292 23.56 -11.68 10.64
CA THR A 292 22.95 -13.00 10.39
C THR A 292 21.54 -12.85 9.79
N ALA A 293 20.71 -11.92 10.30
CA ALA A 293 19.38 -11.68 9.75
C ALA A 293 19.44 -11.21 8.29
N VAL A 294 20.36 -10.29 7.97
CA VAL A 294 20.62 -9.87 6.58
C VAL A 294 21.17 -11.02 5.76
N GLY A 295 22.06 -11.85 6.31
CA GLY A 295 22.62 -13.04 5.67
C GLY A 295 21.54 -14.04 5.24
N VAL A 296 20.54 -14.31 6.09
CA VAL A 296 19.38 -15.15 5.74
C VAL A 296 18.63 -14.61 4.53
N MET A 297 18.52 -13.27 4.43
CA MET A 297 17.82 -12.59 3.34
C MET A 297 18.64 -12.53 2.05
N VAL A 298 19.94 -12.21 2.12
CA VAL A 298 20.77 -11.90 0.95
C VAL A 298 21.46 -13.15 0.37
N SER A 299 21.88 -14.08 1.21
CA SER A 299 22.65 -15.28 0.81
C SER A 299 22.06 -16.60 1.32
N GLY A 300 21.07 -16.55 2.22
CA GLY A 300 20.45 -17.73 2.83
C GLY A 300 19.20 -18.22 2.11
N SER A 301 18.29 -18.81 2.87
CA SER A 301 17.07 -19.44 2.34
C SER A 301 16.09 -18.46 1.67
N LEU A 302 16.13 -17.19 2.02
CA LEU A 302 15.27 -16.15 1.45
C LEU A 302 15.91 -15.41 0.25
N ALA A 303 17.16 -15.74 -0.11
CA ALA A 303 17.89 -15.06 -1.18
C ALA A 303 17.16 -15.04 -2.55
N PRO A 304 16.50 -16.11 -3.02
CA PRO A 304 15.76 -16.05 -4.27
C PRO A 304 14.60 -15.03 -4.23
N LEU A 305 13.88 -14.97 -3.11
CA LEU A 305 12.79 -14.01 -2.93
C LEU A 305 13.33 -12.57 -2.86
N PHE A 306 14.50 -12.38 -2.25
CA PHE A 306 15.16 -11.08 -2.16
C PHE A 306 15.66 -10.62 -3.54
N TRP A 307 16.52 -11.39 -4.20
CA TRP A 307 17.16 -10.95 -5.45
C TRP A 307 16.23 -10.95 -6.65
N ILE A 308 15.44 -12.01 -6.83
CA ILE A 308 14.55 -12.14 -7.99
C ILE A 308 13.23 -11.40 -7.71
N GLY A 309 12.60 -11.69 -6.58
CA GLY A 309 11.27 -11.16 -6.29
C GLY A 309 11.29 -9.66 -5.95
N LEU A 310 12.11 -9.26 -4.99
CA LEU A 310 12.17 -7.87 -4.54
C LEU A 310 13.06 -7.01 -5.44
N VAL A 311 14.34 -7.37 -5.57
CA VAL A 311 15.33 -6.51 -6.23
C VAL A 311 15.06 -6.43 -7.72
N LEU A 312 14.96 -7.56 -8.42
CA LEU A 312 14.79 -7.56 -9.87
C LEU A 312 13.36 -7.17 -10.28
N ILE A 313 12.34 -7.92 -9.82
CA ILE A 313 10.94 -7.75 -10.27
C ILE A 313 10.27 -6.56 -9.58
N GLY A 314 10.54 -6.34 -8.29
CA GLY A 314 9.88 -5.31 -7.49
C GLY A 314 10.52 -3.93 -7.54
N LEU A 315 11.81 -3.84 -7.89
CA LEU A 315 12.56 -2.58 -7.80
C LEU A 315 13.27 -2.21 -9.11
N VAL A 316 14.24 -3.02 -9.57
CA VAL A 316 15.10 -2.65 -10.72
C VAL A 316 14.32 -2.53 -12.03
N LEU A 317 13.58 -3.59 -12.39
CA LEU A 317 12.78 -3.58 -13.62
C LEU A 317 11.72 -2.47 -13.61
N PRO A 318 10.90 -2.28 -12.56
CA PRO A 318 9.96 -1.17 -12.51
C PRO A 318 10.63 0.19 -12.58
N THR A 319 11.72 0.41 -11.84
CA THR A 319 12.45 1.69 -11.87
C THR A 319 12.96 2.01 -13.27
N ALA A 320 13.57 1.03 -13.94
CA ALA A 320 14.07 1.19 -15.30
C ALA A 320 12.94 1.46 -16.30
N LEU A 321 11.84 0.69 -16.21
CA LEU A 321 10.69 0.82 -17.10
C LEU A 321 9.95 2.14 -16.94
N GLU A 322 9.65 2.54 -15.68
CA GLU A 322 8.97 3.81 -15.40
C GLU A 322 9.84 5.01 -15.82
N THR A 323 11.13 4.95 -15.54
CA THR A 323 12.08 5.99 -15.96
C THR A 323 12.14 6.08 -17.48
N TRP A 324 12.26 4.94 -18.18
CA TRP A 324 12.28 4.90 -19.64
C TRP A 324 10.98 5.45 -20.25
N LEU A 325 9.83 5.07 -19.71
CA LEU A 325 8.52 5.55 -20.19
C LEU A 325 8.37 7.06 -19.99
N LEU A 326 8.86 7.61 -18.89
CA LEU A 326 8.73 9.03 -18.57
C LEU A 326 9.69 9.94 -19.35
N PHE A 327 10.94 9.52 -19.52
CA PHE A 327 11.98 10.37 -20.10
C PHE A 327 12.16 10.15 -21.60
N PHE A 328 12.01 8.91 -22.09
CA PHE A 328 12.33 8.59 -23.47
C PHE A 328 11.12 8.40 -24.38
N SER A 329 9.91 8.24 -23.86
CA SER A 329 8.74 7.96 -24.69
C SER A 329 7.39 8.57 -24.23
N PRO A 330 7.34 9.82 -23.72
CA PRO A 330 6.11 10.36 -23.15
C PRO A 330 4.93 10.42 -24.12
N LYS A 331 5.16 10.71 -25.42
CA LYS A 331 4.10 10.74 -26.46
C LYS A 331 3.71 9.35 -26.96
N LYS A 332 4.66 8.40 -27.03
CA LYS A 332 4.40 7.02 -27.46
C LYS A 332 3.67 6.21 -26.39
N PHE A 333 3.80 6.59 -25.12
CA PHE A 333 3.13 5.92 -24.01
C PHE A 333 1.60 6.01 -24.10
N GLU A 334 1.08 7.19 -24.45
CA GLU A 334 -0.38 7.39 -24.58
C GLU A 334 -0.98 6.66 -25.79
N GLU A 335 -0.19 6.34 -26.81
CA GLU A 335 -0.65 5.80 -28.09
C GLU A 335 -0.37 4.30 -28.28
N SER A 336 0.55 3.71 -27.52
CA SER A 336 1.01 2.32 -27.72
C SER A 336 0.36 1.31 -26.78
N ARG A 337 -0.36 0.33 -27.35
CA ARG A 337 -0.88 -0.82 -26.59
C ARG A 337 0.25 -1.59 -25.86
N LYS A 338 1.43 -1.71 -26.48
CA LYS A 338 2.59 -2.39 -25.87
C LYS A 338 3.07 -1.65 -24.63
N ALA A 339 3.18 -0.31 -24.68
CA ALA A 339 3.58 0.49 -23.52
C ALA A 339 2.61 0.35 -22.34
N HIS A 340 1.30 0.26 -22.60
CA HIS A 340 0.31 0.01 -21.57
C HIS A 340 0.48 -1.35 -20.88
N TRP A 341 0.80 -2.42 -21.61
CA TRP A 341 1.05 -3.73 -21.02
C TRP A 341 2.37 -3.80 -20.27
N ILE A 342 3.41 -3.13 -20.79
CA ILE A 342 4.71 -3.01 -20.11
C ILE A 342 4.54 -2.29 -18.76
N SER A 343 3.87 -1.13 -18.76
CA SER A 343 3.59 -0.42 -17.52
C SER A 343 2.70 -1.22 -16.56
N PHE A 344 1.69 -1.95 -17.06
CA PHE A 344 0.89 -2.82 -16.19
C PHE A 344 1.74 -3.93 -15.55
N GLY A 345 2.66 -4.54 -16.30
CA GLY A 345 3.62 -5.52 -15.78
C GLY A 345 4.55 -4.91 -14.74
N SER A 346 5.03 -3.68 -14.98
CA SER A 346 5.81 -2.89 -14.03
C SER A 346 5.05 -2.66 -12.72
N ASP A 347 3.82 -2.15 -12.79
CA ASP A 347 2.98 -1.90 -11.63
C ASP A 347 2.70 -3.18 -10.82
N ALA A 348 2.42 -4.30 -11.52
CA ALA A 348 2.23 -5.61 -10.89
C ALA A 348 3.51 -6.08 -10.18
N GLY A 349 4.67 -5.91 -10.82
CA GLY A 349 5.98 -6.20 -10.23
C GLY A 349 6.23 -5.41 -8.95
N VAL A 350 5.89 -4.11 -8.95
CA VAL A 350 5.98 -3.26 -7.74
C VAL A 350 5.08 -3.77 -6.62
N LEU A 351 3.85 -4.21 -6.92
CA LEU A 351 2.95 -4.74 -5.90
C LEU A 351 3.49 -6.04 -5.28
N VAL A 352 4.03 -6.94 -6.11
CA VAL A 352 4.67 -8.17 -5.65
C VAL A 352 5.92 -7.84 -4.81
N GLY A 353 6.80 -6.98 -5.31
CA GLY A 353 7.99 -6.54 -4.58
C GLY A 353 7.64 -5.85 -3.27
N GLY A 354 6.57 -5.05 -3.28
CA GLY A 354 6.05 -4.40 -2.10
C GLY A 354 5.56 -5.34 -1.01
N PHE A 355 4.92 -6.42 -1.39
CA PHE A 355 4.55 -7.49 -0.47
C PHE A 355 5.79 -8.24 0.03
N LEU A 356 6.68 -8.63 -0.89
CA LEU A 356 7.89 -9.38 -0.58
C LEU A 356 8.84 -8.62 0.35
N LEU A 357 8.98 -7.31 0.21
CA LEU A 357 9.84 -6.54 1.12
C LEU A 357 9.33 -6.63 2.57
N ARG A 358 8.03 -6.47 2.78
CA ARG A 358 7.44 -6.61 4.13
C ARG A 358 7.58 -8.03 4.66
N PHE A 359 7.35 -9.02 3.81
CA PHE A 359 7.57 -10.42 4.12
C PHE A 359 9.02 -10.68 4.54
N LEU A 360 9.99 -10.22 3.74
CA LEU A 360 11.41 -10.40 3.99
C LEU A 360 11.87 -9.70 5.26
N VAL A 361 11.47 -8.45 5.49
CA VAL A 361 11.81 -7.71 6.72
C VAL A 361 11.27 -8.42 7.95
N VAL A 362 10.04 -8.93 7.92
CA VAL A 362 9.47 -9.67 9.04
C VAL A 362 10.16 -11.03 9.20
N MET A 363 10.20 -11.84 8.15
CA MET A 363 10.63 -13.24 8.26
C MET A 363 12.13 -13.41 8.45
N ALA A 364 12.97 -12.56 7.90
CA ALA A 364 14.43 -12.67 8.05
C ALA A 364 14.90 -12.36 9.48
N ALA A 365 14.16 -11.53 10.21
CA ALA A 365 14.52 -11.17 11.58
C ALA A 365 13.99 -12.17 12.63
N LEU A 366 12.96 -12.96 12.34
CA LEU A 366 12.32 -13.85 13.31
C LEU A 366 13.24 -14.98 13.83
N PRO A 367 14.06 -15.66 12.99
CA PRO A 367 14.93 -16.73 13.43
C PRO A 367 16.10 -16.27 14.32
N VAL A 368 16.42 -14.98 14.27
CA VAL A 368 17.61 -14.40 14.92
C VAL A 368 17.18 -13.56 16.13
N THR A 369 17.43 -14.08 17.33
CA THR A 369 17.25 -13.35 18.59
C THR A 369 18.59 -12.89 19.12
N ILE A 370 18.68 -11.66 19.58
CA ILE A 370 19.82 -11.18 20.38
C ILE A 370 19.72 -11.89 21.74
N THR A 371 20.61 -12.84 22.00
CA THR A 371 20.81 -13.36 23.36
C THR A 371 21.54 -12.27 24.14
N VAL A 372 20.81 -11.52 24.95
CA VAL A 372 21.43 -10.64 25.94
C VAL A 372 22.07 -11.55 26.98
N PRO A 373 23.40 -11.51 27.19
CA PRO A 373 24.00 -12.21 28.33
C PRO A 373 23.30 -11.70 29.61
N MET A 374 22.72 -12.60 30.36
CA MET A 374 22.25 -12.22 31.73
C MET A 374 23.49 -11.84 32.54
N LEU A 375 23.64 -10.54 32.80
CA LEU A 375 24.60 -10.01 33.77
C LEU A 375 24.15 -10.38 35.16
#